data_d992879280f639c8ceebeca92dfaf4e8
#
_entry.id   d992879280f639c8ceebeca92dfaf4e8
#
_cell.length_a   1.000
_cell.length_b   1.000
_cell.length_c   1.000
_cell.angle_alpha   90.00
_cell.angle_beta   90.00
_cell.angle_gamma   90.00
#
_symmetry.space_group_name_H-M   'P 1'
#
loop_
_entity.id
_entity.type
_entity.pdbx_description
1 polymer ?
#
loop_
_entity_poly.entity_id
_entity_poly.type
_entity_poly.pdbx_seq_one_letter_code
_entity_poly.pdbx_strand_id
1 'polypeptide(L)'
;ILWQRLGEVLLAATLVLGAKALVTAVMLRMSGARAGTATEAGILLASPSETTLIVLGAAQAGKLILPDAAQFWQVVTALGLTVTPILAVLGRWAARRVDSVTDPLADQALAPRHAIVVGCGRVGRLVAEMLVEHGQPYVAIDVDPELVKAAREAGLSARFADAARPDALERLGLDEATAVIFTMDDPVAVQRLIRRLRKAHPGLPLIARARDASHAAALYRAGASHAVPDTLESSL
;
A
#
# COMPACT_ATOMS: atom_id res chain seq x y z
N ILE A 1 -39.10 -11.35 -12.83
CA ILE A 1 -38.73 -9.99 -13.35
C ILE A 1 -37.25 -9.72 -13.09
N LEU A 2 -36.71 -9.90 -11.86
CA LEU A 2 -35.30 -9.64 -11.52
C LEU A 2 -34.32 -10.46 -12.37
N TRP A 3 -34.57 -11.75 -12.58
CA TRP A 3 -33.70 -12.63 -13.37
C TRP A 3 -33.66 -12.27 -14.87
N GLN A 4 -34.74 -11.72 -15.40
CA GLN A 4 -34.83 -11.33 -16.81
C GLN A 4 -34.08 -10.02 -17.12
N ARG A 5 -33.87 -9.17 -16.11
CA ARG A 5 -33.16 -7.89 -16.21
C ARG A 5 -31.80 -7.86 -15.53
N LEU A 6 -31.29 -9.02 -15.09
CA LEU A 6 -30.03 -9.09 -14.35
C LEU A 6 -28.86 -8.48 -15.15
N GLY A 7 -28.83 -8.74 -16.47
CA GLY A 7 -27.80 -8.16 -17.35
C GLY A 7 -27.85 -6.63 -17.40
N GLU A 8 -29.06 -6.05 -17.47
CA GLU A 8 -29.25 -4.58 -17.47
C GLU A 8 -28.81 -3.97 -16.13
N VAL A 9 -29.14 -4.62 -15.01
CA VAL A 9 -28.76 -4.17 -13.66
C VAL A 9 -27.24 -4.21 -13.47
N LEU A 10 -26.59 -5.31 -13.88
CA LEU A 10 -25.13 -5.43 -13.80
C LEU A 10 -24.42 -4.41 -14.70
N LEU A 11 -24.93 -4.21 -15.90
CA LEU A 11 -24.39 -3.21 -16.82
C LEU A 11 -24.54 -1.79 -16.24
N ALA A 12 -25.74 -1.45 -15.74
CA ALA A 12 -25.99 -0.15 -15.14
C ALA A 12 -25.09 0.08 -13.90
N ALA A 13 -24.98 -0.92 -13.00
CA ALA A 13 -24.10 -0.84 -11.84
C ALA A 13 -22.65 -0.61 -12.26
N THR A 14 -22.15 -1.38 -13.23
CA THR A 14 -20.76 -1.25 -13.72
C THR A 14 -20.51 0.12 -14.35
N LEU A 15 -21.42 0.63 -15.15
CA LEU A 15 -21.31 1.94 -15.78
C LEU A 15 -21.32 3.07 -14.75
N VAL A 16 -22.25 3.04 -13.78
CA VAL A 16 -22.36 4.07 -12.75
C VAL A 16 -21.13 4.07 -11.85
N LEU A 17 -20.72 2.90 -11.35
CA LEU A 17 -19.54 2.77 -10.49
C LEU A 17 -18.27 3.17 -11.24
N GLY A 18 -18.12 2.72 -12.49
CA GLY A 18 -16.97 3.05 -13.32
C GLY A 18 -16.88 4.54 -13.65
N ALA A 19 -18.00 5.16 -14.05
CA ALA A 19 -18.04 6.60 -14.33
C ALA A 19 -17.72 7.43 -13.08
N LYS A 20 -18.32 7.10 -11.93
CA LYS A 20 -18.02 7.78 -10.65
C LYS A 20 -16.55 7.63 -10.25
N ALA A 21 -16.00 6.40 -10.34
CA ALA A 21 -14.60 6.14 -10.05
C ALA A 21 -13.68 6.99 -10.92
N LEU A 22 -13.93 7.01 -12.23
CA LEU A 22 -13.15 7.76 -13.20
C LEU A 22 -13.21 9.26 -12.95
N VAL A 23 -14.41 9.83 -12.80
CA VAL A 23 -14.58 11.27 -12.56
C VAL A 23 -13.89 11.67 -11.26
N THR A 24 -14.09 10.93 -10.18
CA THR A 24 -13.46 11.22 -8.89
C THR A 24 -11.93 11.11 -8.98
N ALA A 25 -11.40 10.07 -9.62
CA ALA A 25 -9.96 9.92 -9.80
C ALA A 25 -9.35 11.06 -10.63
N VAL A 26 -10.02 11.45 -11.72
CA VAL A 26 -9.57 12.58 -12.57
C VAL A 26 -9.59 13.90 -11.78
N MET A 27 -10.66 14.19 -11.04
CA MET A 27 -10.75 15.41 -10.23
C MET A 27 -9.66 15.46 -9.17
N LEU A 28 -9.40 14.35 -8.48
CA LEU A 28 -8.32 14.28 -7.48
C LEU A 28 -6.93 14.44 -8.14
N ARG A 29 -6.72 13.87 -9.32
CA ARG A 29 -5.47 14.07 -10.08
C ARG A 29 -5.27 15.55 -10.47
N MET A 30 -6.32 16.21 -10.92
CA MET A 30 -6.28 17.63 -11.25
C MET A 30 -6.04 18.52 -10.02
N SER A 31 -6.48 18.09 -8.83
CA SER A 31 -6.21 18.76 -7.56
C SER A 31 -4.80 18.48 -7.00
N GLY A 32 -3.94 17.77 -7.76
CA GLY A 32 -2.57 17.47 -7.35
C GLY A 32 -2.41 16.19 -6.52
N ALA A 33 -3.48 15.40 -6.31
CA ALA A 33 -3.36 14.12 -5.63
C ALA A 33 -2.51 13.14 -6.43
N ARG A 34 -1.83 12.21 -5.76
CA ARG A 34 -1.01 11.17 -6.39
C ARG A 34 -1.86 10.19 -7.16
N ALA A 35 -1.26 9.55 -8.16
CA ALA A 35 -1.96 8.63 -9.03
C ALA A 35 -2.60 7.47 -8.26
N GLY A 36 -1.85 6.84 -7.33
CA GLY A 36 -2.37 5.78 -6.49
C GLY A 36 -3.48 6.24 -5.55
N THR A 37 -3.28 7.36 -4.84
CA THR A 37 -4.30 7.96 -3.95
C THR A 37 -5.57 8.32 -4.73
N ALA A 38 -5.44 8.93 -5.91
CA ALA A 38 -6.56 9.27 -6.76
C ALA A 38 -7.32 8.02 -7.25
N THR A 39 -6.58 6.96 -7.58
CA THR A 39 -7.17 5.68 -8.00
C THR A 39 -7.91 4.99 -6.85
N GLU A 40 -7.29 4.89 -5.68
CA GLU A 40 -7.91 4.28 -4.50
C GLU A 40 -9.17 5.03 -4.07
N ALA A 41 -9.06 6.34 -3.89
CA ALA A 41 -10.18 7.19 -3.50
C ALA A 41 -11.28 7.19 -4.57
N GLY A 42 -10.91 7.21 -5.85
CA GLY A 42 -11.85 7.11 -6.96
C GLY A 42 -12.70 5.84 -6.90
N ILE A 43 -12.06 4.69 -6.69
CA ILE A 43 -12.75 3.40 -6.59
C ILE A 43 -13.61 3.31 -5.31
N LEU A 44 -13.09 3.78 -4.16
CA LEU A 44 -13.82 3.78 -2.90
C LEU A 44 -15.07 4.67 -2.94
N LEU A 45 -14.92 5.89 -3.44
CA LEU A 45 -16.01 6.87 -3.53
C LEU A 45 -16.98 6.59 -4.68
N ALA A 46 -16.69 5.61 -5.53
CA ALA A 46 -17.64 5.14 -6.54
C ALA A 46 -18.87 4.47 -5.93
N SER A 47 -18.73 3.88 -4.73
CA SER A 47 -19.85 3.27 -4.01
C SER A 47 -21.02 4.25 -3.88
N PRO A 48 -22.26 3.81 -4.13
CA PRO A 48 -23.43 4.63 -3.85
C PRO A 48 -23.57 4.85 -2.34
N SER A 49 -24.32 5.87 -1.98
CA SER A 49 -24.62 6.19 -0.59
C SER A 49 -26.04 5.66 -0.22
N GLU A 50 -26.25 5.35 1.04
CA GLU A 50 -27.57 5.01 1.58
C GLU A 50 -28.59 6.13 1.33
N THR A 51 -28.13 7.37 1.29
CA THR A 51 -28.95 8.54 0.95
C THR A 51 -29.60 8.40 -0.43
N THR A 52 -28.94 7.71 -1.38
CA THR A 52 -29.52 7.45 -2.71
C THR A 52 -30.80 6.63 -2.61
N LEU A 53 -30.85 5.64 -1.73
CA LEU A 53 -32.07 4.82 -1.52
C LEU A 53 -33.20 5.66 -0.92
N ILE A 54 -32.88 6.56 0.02
CA ILE A 54 -33.86 7.46 0.65
C ILE A 54 -34.45 8.40 -0.41
N VAL A 55 -33.57 9.01 -1.22
CA VAL A 55 -34.01 9.94 -2.30
C VAL A 55 -34.85 9.23 -3.33
N LEU A 56 -34.48 8.02 -3.76
CA LEU A 56 -35.29 7.21 -4.68
C LEU A 56 -36.66 6.86 -4.09
N GLY A 57 -36.72 6.50 -2.81
CA GLY A 57 -37.96 6.22 -2.11
C GLY A 57 -38.87 7.46 -2.02
N ALA A 58 -38.30 8.62 -1.68
CA ALA A 58 -39.03 9.89 -1.61
C ALA A 58 -39.55 10.31 -2.99
N ALA A 59 -38.73 10.17 -4.03
CA ALA A 59 -39.10 10.50 -5.42
C ALA A 59 -40.24 9.59 -5.93
N GLN A 60 -40.21 8.30 -5.55
CA GLN A 60 -41.29 7.37 -5.87
C GLN A 60 -42.60 7.73 -5.13
N ALA A 61 -42.49 8.03 -3.84
CA ALA A 61 -43.65 8.44 -3.03
C ALA A 61 -44.28 9.74 -3.56
N GLY A 62 -43.43 10.69 -3.99
CA GLY A 62 -43.84 11.93 -4.63
C GLY A 62 -44.30 11.81 -6.09
N LYS A 63 -44.37 10.59 -6.63
CA LYS A 63 -44.73 10.31 -8.04
C LYS A 63 -43.86 11.05 -9.08
N LEU A 64 -42.63 11.39 -8.70
CA LEU A 64 -41.68 12.06 -9.60
C LEU A 64 -41.00 11.09 -10.58
N ILE A 65 -40.95 9.82 -10.21
CA ILE A 65 -40.39 8.74 -11.04
C ILE A 65 -41.35 7.56 -11.10
N LEU A 66 -41.29 6.80 -12.19
CA LEU A 66 -42.11 5.60 -12.36
C LEU A 66 -41.68 4.51 -11.37
N PRO A 67 -42.61 3.72 -10.81
CA PRO A 67 -42.32 2.65 -9.84
C PRO A 67 -41.25 1.66 -10.35
N ASP A 68 -41.35 1.26 -11.61
CA ASP A 68 -40.40 0.31 -12.22
C ASP A 68 -38.96 0.92 -12.31
N ALA A 69 -38.88 2.20 -12.64
CA ALA A 69 -37.57 2.91 -12.66
C ALA A 69 -36.99 3.06 -11.26
N ALA A 70 -37.84 3.41 -10.28
CA ALA A 70 -37.41 3.49 -8.87
C ALA A 70 -36.87 2.16 -8.37
N GLN A 71 -37.62 1.06 -8.61
CA GLN A 71 -37.21 -0.27 -8.21
C GLN A 71 -35.92 -0.72 -8.89
N PHE A 72 -35.76 -0.45 -10.19
CA PHE A 72 -34.52 -0.74 -10.92
C PHE A 72 -33.31 -0.06 -10.27
N TRP A 73 -33.38 1.26 -10.04
CA TRP A 73 -32.28 2.01 -9.45
C TRP A 73 -32.04 1.67 -7.97
N GLN A 74 -33.07 1.29 -7.21
CA GLN A 74 -32.89 0.78 -5.84
C GLN A 74 -32.09 -0.52 -5.84
N VAL A 75 -32.37 -1.46 -6.78
CA VAL A 75 -31.60 -2.71 -6.91
C VAL A 75 -30.14 -2.43 -7.33
N VAL A 76 -29.92 -1.53 -8.29
CA VAL A 76 -28.57 -1.11 -8.70
C VAL A 76 -27.81 -0.52 -7.51
N THR A 77 -28.44 0.34 -6.72
CA THR A 77 -27.84 0.97 -5.55
C THR A 77 -27.54 -0.07 -4.45
N ALA A 78 -28.45 -0.96 -4.16
CA ALA A 78 -28.26 -2.02 -3.16
C ALA A 78 -27.10 -2.95 -3.56
N LEU A 79 -27.01 -3.31 -4.85
CA LEU A 79 -25.89 -4.08 -5.38
C LEU A 79 -24.56 -3.32 -5.23
N GLY A 80 -24.55 -2.02 -5.56
CA GLY A 80 -23.38 -1.16 -5.39
C GLY A 80 -22.89 -1.08 -3.95
N LEU A 81 -23.81 -0.97 -2.98
CA LEU A 81 -23.48 -1.01 -1.55
C LEU A 81 -22.88 -2.36 -1.14
N THR A 82 -23.47 -3.47 -1.65
CA THR A 82 -23.00 -4.83 -1.32
C THR A 82 -21.57 -5.09 -1.81
N VAL A 83 -21.17 -4.53 -2.94
CA VAL A 83 -19.80 -4.70 -3.49
C VAL A 83 -18.77 -3.73 -2.91
N THR A 84 -19.16 -2.78 -2.05
CA THR A 84 -18.26 -1.79 -1.45
C THR A 84 -17.01 -2.40 -0.77
N PRO A 85 -17.08 -3.49 0.02
CA PRO A 85 -15.90 -4.11 0.59
C PRO A 85 -14.93 -4.64 -0.48
N ILE A 86 -15.46 -5.14 -1.58
CA ILE A 86 -14.67 -5.63 -2.72
C ILE A 86 -13.99 -4.44 -3.40
N LEU A 87 -14.71 -3.33 -3.62
CA LEU A 87 -14.14 -2.10 -4.17
C LEU A 87 -13.00 -1.56 -3.30
N ALA A 88 -13.11 -1.66 -1.98
CA ALA A 88 -12.05 -1.26 -1.06
C ALA A 88 -10.76 -2.08 -1.25
N VAL A 89 -10.88 -3.38 -1.46
CA VAL A 89 -9.72 -4.25 -1.74
C VAL A 89 -9.14 -3.97 -3.11
N LEU A 90 -9.99 -3.83 -4.13
CA LEU A 90 -9.59 -3.51 -5.50
C LEU A 90 -8.93 -2.13 -5.59
N GLY A 91 -9.45 -1.13 -4.88
CA GLY A 91 -8.89 0.22 -4.83
C GLY A 91 -7.46 0.21 -4.32
N ARG A 92 -7.21 -0.44 -3.17
CA ARG A 92 -5.87 -0.59 -2.62
C ARG A 92 -4.92 -1.35 -3.56
N TRP A 93 -5.40 -2.43 -4.18
CA TRP A 93 -4.61 -3.19 -5.14
C TRP A 93 -4.25 -2.36 -6.38
N ALA A 94 -5.24 -1.65 -6.96
CA ALA A 94 -5.04 -0.80 -8.12
C ALA A 94 -4.09 0.36 -7.81
N ALA A 95 -4.24 1.02 -6.65
CA ALA A 95 -3.36 2.09 -6.19
C ALA A 95 -1.89 1.65 -6.13
N ARG A 96 -1.63 0.51 -5.47
CA ARG A 96 -0.27 -0.05 -5.39
C ARG A 96 0.32 -0.36 -6.76
N ARG A 97 -0.51 -0.83 -7.70
CA ARG A 97 -0.05 -1.14 -9.04
C ARG A 97 0.27 0.12 -9.84
N VAL A 98 -0.55 1.16 -9.71
CA VAL A 98 -0.33 2.45 -10.36
C VAL A 98 0.93 3.12 -9.82
N ASP A 99 1.12 3.15 -8.50
CA ASP A 99 2.30 3.76 -7.87
C ASP A 99 3.59 2.98 -8.22
N SER A 100 3.54 1.65 -8.29
CA SER A 100 4.70 0.84 -8.69
C SER A 100 5.12 1.04 -10.15
N VAL A 101 4.19 1.34 -11.04
CA VAL A 101 4.47 1.63 -12.47
C VAL A 101 5.00 3.06 -12.64
N THR A 102 4.67 3.96 -11.73
CA THR A 102 5.02 5.39 -11.82
C THR A 102 6.36 5.70 -11.13
N ASP A 103 7.03 4.72 -10.52
CA ASP A 103 8.35 4.93 -9.90
C ASP A 103 9.47 4.96 -10.95
N PRO A 104 10.01 6.15 -11.30
CA PRO A 104 11.04 6.29 -12.33
C PRO A 104 12.36 5.62 -11.96
N LEU A 105 12.54 5.22 -10.69
CA LEU A 105 13.76 4.56 -10.21
C LEU A 105 13.56 3.04 -10.06
N ALA A 106 12.39 2.50 -10.35
CA ALA A 106 12.12 1.06 -10.19
C ALA A 106 13.07 0.18 -11.02
N ASP A 107 13.43 0.65 -12.21
CA ASP A 107 14.25 -0.10 -13.18
C ASP A 107 15.75 0.30 -13.18
N GLN A 108 16.18 1.19 -12.29
CA GLN A 108 17.62 1.50 -12.21
C GLN A 108 18.37 0.32 -11.63
N ALA A 109 19.47 -0.07 -12.31
CA ALA A 109 20.37 -1.10 -11.81
C ALA A 109 20.92 -0.69 -10.44
N LEU A 110 20.84 -1.59 -9.48
CA LEU A 110 21.45 -1.40 -8.17
C LEU A 110 22.93 -1.76 -8.24
N ALA A 111 23.73 -1.09 -7.40
CA ALA A 111 25.11 -1.47 -7.25
C ALA A 111 25.19 -2.93 -6.73
N PRO A 112 26.12 -3.75 -7.24
CA PRO A 112 26.34 -5.07 -6.67
C PRO A 112 26.74 -4.95 -5.20
N ARG A 113 26.31 -5.90 -4.37
CA ARG A 113 26.63 -5.95 -2.94
C ARG A 113 26.17 -4.70 -2.17
N HIS A 114 24.90 -4.40 -2.28
CA HIS A 114 24.25 -3.30 -1.55
C HIS A 114 23.48 -3.77 -0.33
N ALA A 115 23.21 -2.87 0.62
CA ALA A 115 22.29 -3.10 1.73
C ALA A 115 20.86 -2.71 1.33
N ILE A 116 19.86 -3.45 1.83
CA ILE A 116 18.43 -3.10 1.66
C ILE A 116 17.92 -2.57 2.99
N VAL A 117 17.48 -1.31 3.02
CA VAL A 117 16.88 -0.67 4.21
C VAL A 117 15.36 -0.69 4.05
N VAL A 118 14.65 -1.41 4.91
CA VAL A 118 13.19 -1.53 4.90
C VAL A 118 12.59 -0.54 5.88
N GLY A 119 12.00 0.52 5.35
CA GLY A 119 11.47 1.68 6.07
C GLY A 119 12.25 2.96 5.74
N CYS A 120 11.54 4.02 5.28
CA CYS A 120 12.11 5.34 5.00
C CYS A 120 11.69 6.40 6.05
N GLY A 121 11.20 5.97 7.21
CA GLY A 121 10.90 6.83 8.34
C GLY A 121 12.14 7.46 8.96
N ARG A 122 11.99 8.09 10.12
CA ARG A 122 13.09 8.78 10.82
C ARG A 122 14.35 7.90 10.98
N VAL A 123 14.20 6.68 11.49
CA VAL A 123 15.34 5.77 11.72
C VAL A 123 15.91 5.26 10.39
N GLY A 124 15.05 4.92 9.42
CA GLY A 124 15.51 4.44 8.12
C GLY A 124 16.33 5.49 7.36
N ARG A 125 15.94 6.75 7.43
CA ARG A 125 16.72 7.85 6.84
C ARG A 125 18.08 8.03 7.52
N LEU A 126 18.11 7.98 8.86
CA LEU A 126 19.37 8.05 9.60
C LEU A 126 20.31 6.90 9.22
N VAL A 127 19.80 5.68 9.13
CA VAL A 127 20.60 4.52 8.67
C VAL A 127 21.09 4.72 7.24
N ALA A 128 20.26 5.23 6.35
CA ALA A 128 20.64 5.52 4.96
C ALA A 128 21.73 6.59 4.88
N GLU A 129 21.64 7.66 5.66
CA GLU A 129 22.67 8.71 5.77
C GLU A 129 23.99 8.14 6.26
N MET A 130 23.97 7.30 7.29
CA MET A 130 25.18 6.63 7.79
C MET A 130 25.81 5.71 6.72
N LEU A 131 25.01 5.01 5.91
CA LEU A 131 25.53 4.19 4.82
C LEU A 131 26.17 5.04 3.74
N VAL A 132 25.61 6.23 3.43
CA VAL A 132 26.21 7.21 2.51
C VAL A 132 27.56 7.68 3.03
N GLU A 133 27.65 8.09 4.30
CA GLU A 133 28.89 8.59 4.91
C GLU A 133 30.01 7.53 4.89
N HIS A 134 29.63 6.25 5.02
CA HIS A 134 30.59 5.14 4.97
C HIS A 134 30.82 4.58 3.55
N GLY A 135 30.28 5.22 2.52
CA GLY A 135 30.41 4.78 1.12
C GLY A 135 29.84 3.40 0.84
N GLN A 136 28.86 2.95 1.66
CA GLN A 136 28.23 1.65 1.49
C GLN A 136 27.04 1.75 0.52
N PRO A 137 27.04 0.98 -0.58
CA PRO A 137 25.91 0.95 -1.47
C PRO A 137 24.63 0.44 -0.75
N TYR A 138 23.51 1.10 -0.99
CA TYR A 138 22.23 0.71 -0.39
C TYR A 138 21.05 1.13 -1.28
N VAL A 139 19.90 0.54 -0.97
CA VAL A 139 18.59 1.01 -1.41
C VAL A 139 17.64 1.00 -0.22
N ALA A 140 17.00 2.12 0.04
CA ALA A 140 15.91 2.20 1.02
C ALA A 140 14.57 1.96 0.33
N ILE A 141 13.63 1.28 1.01
CA ILE A 141 12.29 1.04 0.48
C ILE A 141 11.23 1.34 1.52
N ASP A 142 10.09 1.83 1.05
CA ASP A 142 8.90 2.02 1.90
C ASP A 142 7.62 1.80 1.08
N VAL A 143 6.55 1.42 1.77
CA VAL A 143 5.20 1.35 1.23
C VAL A 143 4.49 2.71 1.23
N ASP A 144 5.01 3.66 2.00
CA ASP A 144 4.53 5.03 2.04
C ASP A 144 5.30 5.87 1.02
N PRO A 145 4.64 6.29 -0.05
CA PRO A 145 5.28 7.05 -1.09
C PRO A 145 5.67 8.47 -0.65
N GLU A 146 5.06 9.04 0.41
CA GLU A 146 5.49 10.34 0.95
C GLU A 146 6.83 10.21 1.68
N LEU A 147 7.04 9.11 2.42
CA LEU A 147 8.33 8.84 3.05
C LEU A 147 9.43 8.59 2.00
N VAL A 148 9.11 7.87 0.92
CA VAL A 148 10.03 7.67 -0.21
C VAL A 148 10.40 9.01 -0.87
N LYS A 149 9.40 9.85 -1.12
CA LYS A 149 9.62 11.18 -1.70
C LYS A 149 10.50 12.05 -0.81
N ALA A 150 10.20 12.12 0.48
CA ALA A 150 10.99 12.89 1.44
C ALA A 150 12.44 12.38 1.55
N ALA A 151 12.65 11.07 1.46
CA ALA A 151 14.00 10.50 1.44
C ALA A 151 14.77 10.89 0.17
N ARG A 152 14.09 10.87 -1.00
CA ARG A 152 14.69 11.30 -2.27
C ARG A 152 15.02 12.79 -2.30
N GLU A 153 14.14 13.63 -1.75
CA GLU A 153 14.38 15.08 -1.62
C GLU A 153 15.58 15.37 -0.72
N ALA A 154 15.87 14.50 0.24
CA ALA A 154 17.09 14.52 1.05
C ALA A 154 18.32 13.92 0.34
N GLY A 155 18.23 13.55 -0.94
CA GLY A 155 19.33 12.98 -1.70
C GLY A 155 19.60 11.49 -1.46
N LEU A 156 18.69 10.78 -0.77
CA LEU A 156 18.85 9.37 -0.45
C LEU A 156 18.32 8.46 -1.57
N SER A 157 18.96 7.29 -1.77
CA SER A 157 18.51 6.27 -2.70
C SER A 157 17.30 5.53 -2.10
N ALA A 158 16.10 5.94 -2.46
CA ALA A 158 14.85 5.36 -1.94
C ALA A 158 13.91 4.96 -3.07
N ARG A 159 13.20 3.83 -2.90
CA ARG A 159 12.25 3.28 -3.87
C ARG A 159 10.94 2.93 -3.19
N PHE A 160 9.84 3.06 -3.94
CA PHE A 160 8.55 2.56 -3.50
C PHE A 160 8.51 1.04 -3.66
N ALA A 161 8.40 0.31 -2.57
CA ALA A 161 8.22 -1.14 -2.58
C ALA A 161 7.55 -1.63 -1.29
N ASP A 162 6.74 -2.69 -1.43
CA ASP A 162 6.14 -3.40 -0.31
C ASP A 162 6.96 -4.66 0.00
N ALA A 163 7.78 -4.60 1.05
CA ALA A 163 8.63 -5.73 1.48
C ALA A 163 7.82 -6.99 1.84
N ALA A 164 6.52 -6.87 2.14
CA ALA A 164 5.67 -8.02 2.41
C ALA A 164 5.39 -8.85 1.14
N ARG A 165 5.52 -8.27 -0.04
CA ARG A 165 5.37 -8.99 -1.31
C ARG A 165 6.57 -9.89 -1.55
N PRO A 166 6.36 -11.16 -1.96
CA PRO A 166 7.44 -12.11 -2.19
C PRO A 166 8.49 -11.63 -3.20
N ASP A 167 8.02 -11.03 -4.30
CA ASP A 167 8.80 -10.60 -5.44
C ASP A 167 9.50 -9.24 -5.26
N ALA A 168 9.13 -8.47 -4.25
CA ALA A 168 9.62 -7.10 -4.10
C ALA A 168 11.12 -7.04 -3.73
N LEU A 169 11.55 -7.85 -2.77
CA LEU A 169 12.95 -7.91 -2.35
C LEU A 169 13.85 -8.63 -3.37
N GLU A 170 13.31 -9.63 -4.09
CA GLU A 170 14.03 -10.31 -5.16
C GLU A 170 14.37 -9.34 -6.29
N ARG A 171 13.43 -8.48 -6.70
CA ARG A 171 13.67 -7.42 -7.70
C ARG A 171 14.70 -6.38 -7.26
N LEU A 172 14.93 -6.29 -5.97
CA LEU A 172 15.96 -5.42 -5.39
C LEU A 172 17.31 -6.14 -5.23
N GLY A 173 17.51 -7.27 -5.88
CA GLY A 173 18.77 -8.00 -5.84
C GLY A 173 19.07 -8.61 -4.48
N LEU A 174 18.07 -9.19 -3.82
CA LEU A 174 18.21 -9.79 -2.49
C LEU A 174 19.35 -10.81 -2.41
N ASP A 175 19.59 -11.58 -3.48
CA ASP A 175 20.69 -12.58 -3.56
C ASP A 175 22.08 -11.95 -3.51
N GLU A 176 22.22 -10.68 -3.94
CA GLU A 176 23.47 -9.92 -3.93
C GLU A 176 23.54 -8.97 -2.73
N ALA A 177 22.47 -8.91 -1.91
CA ALA A 177 22.42 -8.01 -0.79
C ALA A 177 23.43 -8.39 0.31
N THR A 178 24.13 -7.38 0.84
CA THR A 178 25.05 -7.55 1.96
C THR A 178 24.35 -7.67 3.29
N ALA A 179 23.19 -7.04 3.45
CA ALA A 179 22.32 -7.11 4.62
C ALA A 179 20.91 -6.60 4.29
N VAL A 180 19.92 -7.00 5.08
CA VAL A 180 18.61 -6.36 5.13
C VAL A 180 18.41 -5.75 6.50
N ILE A 181 18.09 -4.45 6.52
CA ILE A 181 17.96 -3.65 7.74
C ILE A 181 16.50 -3.21 7.89
N PHE A 182 15.82 -3.70 8.91
CA PHE A 182 14.42 -3.39 9.19
C PHE A 182 14.32 -2.24 10.19
N THR A 183 13.80 -1.10 9.74
CA THR A 183 13.60 0.11 10.55
C THR A 183 12.14 0.48 10.76
N MET A 184 11.22 -0.30 10.21
CA MET A 184 9.78 -0.11 10.30
C MET A 184 9.24 -0.40 11.70
N ASP A 185 8.13 0.25 12.07
CA ASP A 185 7.54 0.19 13.42
C ASP A 185 6.53 -0.95 13.64
N ASP A 186 6.29 -1.82 12.66
CA ASP A 186 5.38 -2.96 12.79
C ASP A 186 6.10 -4.24 13.24
N PRO A 187 6.05 -4.60 14.54
CA PRO A 187 6.77 -5.76 15.05
C PRO A 187 6.31 -7.09 14.43
N VAL A 188 5.02 -7.19 14.09
CA VAL A 188 4.45 -8.42 13.55
C VAL A 188 4.90 -8.62 12.10
N ALA A 189 4.87 -7.55 11.31
CA ALA A 189 5.34 -7.58 9.93
C ALA A 189 6.85 -7.89 9.87
N VAL A 190 7.66 -7.22 10.71
CA VAL A 190 9.11 -7.45 10.78
C VAL A 190 9.43 -8.88 11.13
N GLN A 191 8.83 -9.45 12.18
CA GLN A 191 9.08 -10.85 12.56
C GLN A 191 8.69 -11.84 11.43
N ARG A 192 7.57 -11.57 10.74
CA ARG A 192 7.13 -12.40 9.61
C ARG A 192 8.12 -12.36 8.45
N LEU A 193 8.61 -11.15 8.12
CA LEU A 193 9.60 -10.94 7.07
C LEU A 193 10.93 -11.64 7.41
N ILE A 194 11.42 -11.48 8.63
CA ILE A 194 12.65 -12.11 9.10
C ILE A 194 12.55 -13.63 9.01
N ARG A 195 11.45 -14.25 9.48
CA ARG A 195 11.26 -15.71 9.37
C ARG A 195 11.27 -16.19 7.93
N ARG A 196 10.59 -15.44 7.04
CA ARG A 196 10.55 -15.78 5.61
C ARG A 196 11.94 -15.69 4.99
N LEU A 197 12.66 -14.60 5.21
CA LEU A 197 13.99 -14.37 4.65
C LEU A 197 15.01 -15.34 5.22
N ARG A 198 14.99 -15.63 6.52
CA ARG A 198 15.90 -16.58 7.14
C ARG A 198 15.75 -17.99 6.58
N LYS A 199 14.49 -18.37 6.27
CA LYS A 199 14.20 -19.67 5.63
C LYS A 199 14.73 -19.77 4.20
N ALA A 200 14.59 -18.68 3.43
CA ALA A 200 15.00 -18.65 2.02
C ALA A 200 16.50 -18.37 1.86
N HIS A 201 17.08 -17.49 2.70
CA HIS A 201 18.47 -17.03 2.65
C HIS A 201 19.14 -17.20 4.03
N PRO A 202 19.57 -18.43 4.40
CA PRO A 202 20.11 -18.73 5.74
C PRO A 202 21.35 -17.91 6.12
N GLY A 203 22.17 -17.51 5.15
CA GLY A 203 23.42 -16.76 5.36
C GLY A 203 23.27 -15.25 5.34
N LEU A 204 22.09 -14.70 4.96
CA LEU A 204 21.91 -13.26 4.80
C LEU A 204 21.85 -12.56 6.17
N PRO A 205 22.67 -11.52 6.43
CA PRO A 205 22.56 -10.71 7.62
C PRO A 205 21.22 -9.97 7.68
N LEU A 206 20.43 -10.23 8.73
CA LEU A 206 19.14 -9.60 8.99
C LEU A 206 19.27 -8.77 10.28
N ILE A 207 19.24 -7.45 10.13
CA ILE A 207 19.37 -6.49 11.22
C ILE A 207 18.00 -5.85 11.43
N ALA A 208 17.54 -5.76 12.66
CA ALA A 208 16.24 -5.19 12.96
C ALA A 208 16.29 -4.24 14.15
N ARG A 209 15.57 -3.13 14.04
CA ARG A 209 15.27 -2.25 15.15
C ARG A 209 14.31 -2.94 16.11
N ALA A 210 14.59 -2.87 17.39
CA ALA A 210 13.73 -3.37 18.46
C ALA A 210 13.26 -2.21 19.35
N ARG A 211 12.02 -2.26 19.80
CA ARG A 211 11.46 -1.25 20.70
C ARG A 211 12.04 -1.39 22.11
N ASP A 212 12.24 -2.63 22.54
CA ASP A 212 12.71 -3.00 23.86
C ASP A 212 13.43 -4.37 23.84
N ALA A 213 13.93 -4.79 24.97
CA ALA A 213 14.64 -6.06 25.11
C ALA A 213 13.75 -7.28 24.83
N SER A 214 12.46 -7.24 25.16
CA SER A 214 11.51 -8.33 24.91
C SER A 214 11.26 -8.51 23.40
N HIS A 215 11.12 -7.39 22.69
CA HIS A 215 11.01 -7.36 21.25
C HIS A 215 12.31 -7.82 20.58
N ALA A 216 13.48 -7.41 21.07
CA ALA A 216 14.77 -7.92 20.57
C ALA A 216 14.86 -9.44 20.70
N ALA A 217 14.48 -10.02 21.83
CA ALA A 217 14.44 -11.46 22.01
C ALA A 217 13.49 -12.17 21.04
N ALA A 218 12.33 -11.54 20.70
CA ALA A 218 11.41 -12.07 19.73
C ALA A 218 11.97 -12.03 18.29
N LEU A 219 12.71 -10.98 17.94
CA LEU A 219 13.40 -10.83 16.65
C LEU A 219 14.52 -11.87 16.48
N TYR A 220 15.33 -12.11 17.53
CA TYR A 220 16.34 -13.17 17.51
C TYR A 220 15.69 -14.54 17.30
N ARG A 221 14.60 -14.86 18.02
CA ARG A 221 13.84 -16.10 17.82
C ARG A 221 13.23 -16.23 16.41
N ALA A 222 12.93 -15.11 15.78
CA ALA A 222 12.48 -15.08 14.39
C ALA A 222 13.61 -15.33 13.39
N GLY A 223 14.87 -15.22 13.79
CA GLY A 223 16.06 -15.45 12.95
C GLY A 223 16.83 -14.17 12.58
N ALA A 224 16.61 -13.05 13.28
CA ALA A 224 17.45 -11.87 13.12
C ALA A 224 18.90 -12.17 13.49
N SER A 225 19.84 -11.61 12.73
CA SER A 225 21.28 -11.68 13.06
C SER A 225 21.62 -10.69 14.18
N HIS A 226 21.01 -9.51 14.13
CA HIS A 226 21.15 -8.46 15.12
C HIS A 226 19.80 -7.79 15.37
N ALA A 227 19.49 -7.50 16.64
CA ALA A 227 18.35 -6.70 17.05
C ALA A 227 18.86 -5.54 17.93
N VAL A 228 18.62 -4.31 17.49
CA VAL A 228 19.12 -3.08 18.13
C VAL A 228 17.96 -2.41 18.87
N PRO A 229 17.94 -2.39 20.20
CA PRO A 229 16.93 -1.69 20.99
C PRO A 229 17.06 -0.16 20.89
N ASP A 230 15.91 0.54 20.81
CA ASP A 230 15.86 2.01 20.82
C ASP A 230 16.31 2.62 22.16
N THR A 231 16.24 1.84 23.23
CA THR A 231 16.41 2.30 24.62
C THR A 231 17.85 2.29 25.13
N LEU A 232 18.85 2.29 24.25
CA LEU A 232 20.24 2.48 24.70
C LEU A 232 20.54 3.89 25.23
N GLU A 233 19.64 4.86 25.04
CA GLU A 233 19.84 6.25 25.48
C GLU A 233 19.45 6.55 26.94
N SER A 234 18.86 5.61 27.68
CA SER A 234 18.37 5.87 29.03
C SER A 234 19.13 5.14 30.18
N SER A 235 20.32 4.62 29.92
CA SER A 235 21.12 3.90 30.92
C SER A 235 22.58 4.33 30.98
N LEU A 236 22.87 5.60 30.64
CA LEU A 236 24.16 6.25 30.95
C LEU A 236 23.96 7.41 31.91
#